data_b2c5059c2fa83941621f6e9a22dfe0c1
#
_entry.id   b2c5059c2fa83941621f6e9a22dfe0c1
#
_cell.length_a   1.000
_cell.length_b   1.000
_cell.length_c   1.000
_cell.angle_alpha   90.00
_cell.angle_beta   90.00
_cell.angle_gamma   90.00
#
_symmetry.space_group_name_H-M   'P 1'
#
loop_
_entity.id
_entity.type
_entity.pdbx_description
1 polymer ?
#
loop_
_entity_poly.entity_id
_entity_poly.type
_entity_poly.pdbx_seq_one_letter_code
_entity_poly.pdbx_strand_id
1 'polypeptide(L)'
;MKAFLSDAIIVFDVNALLDLFRIEENQAKTVLKVLKDDKISKRLWIPYDVAWLYHKQMNTEIMNQINNVNSALSYLKSCKDIISNSKSYPFLPTDKKTRLEALVLELNEFCSSQKEVLINQLKTSTVKADLGMLFHDKIGISYTEAELENIYKEGDQRFSKLVPPGYMPCEISDSRIKYHDLIIWKQILAYAGTKHKDIILVSGKIKIDWYYVVKDEEVVPRQEMINEFMSKTGKRYYSFSLSKFMKKCHEDLDIPIQNYELLINDLKEQIQFASVQQDLSRDNQI
;
A
#
# COMPACT_ATOMS: atom_id res chain seq x y z
N MET A 1 22.60 -9.84 3.85
CA MET A 1 21.50 -9.01 3.39
C MET A 1 21.89 -8.19 2.17
N LYS A 2 22.98 -7.38 2.23
CA LYS A 2 23.42 -6.48 1.13
C LYS A 2 23.55 -7.21 -0.24
N ALA A 3 24.23 -8.35 -0.31
CA ALA A 3 24.35 -9.15 -1.54
C ALA A 3 23.01 -9.68 -2.08
N PHE A 4 22.06 -10.00 -1.20
CA PHE A 4 20.71 -10.39 -1.59
C PHE A 4 19.93 -9.20 -2.18
N LEU A 5 19.98 -8.04 -1.50
CA LEU A 5 19.33 -6.81 -1.96
C LEU A 5 19.86 -6.31 -3.31
N SER A 6 21.12 -6.60 -3.66
CA SER A 6 21.72 -6.13 -4.90
C SER A 6 21.41 -6.98 -6.14
N ASP A 7 20.90 -8.21 -6.00
CA ASP A 7 20.66 -9.14 -7.12
C ASP A 7 19.21 -9.64 -7.25
N ALA A 8 18.42 -9.61 -6.17
CA ALA A 8 17.04 -10.09 -6.17
C ALA A 8 16.14 -9.23 -7.07
N ILE A 9 15.14 -9.86 -7.69
CA ILE A 9 14.06 -9.15 -8.37
C ILE A 9 13.18 -8.49 -7.30
N ILE A 10 12.77 -7.27 -7.56
CA ILE A 10 11.94 -6.46 -6.66
C ILE A 10 10.52 -6.44 -7.24
N VAL A 11 9.58 -6.96 -6.46
CA VAL A 11 8.16 -7.05 -6.80
C VAL A 11 7.37 -6.13 -5.89
N PHE A 12 6.54 -5.27 -6.45
CA PHE A 12 5.61 -4.47 -5.67
C PHE A 12 4.24 -5.14 -5.68
N ASP A 13 3.56 -5.17 -4.51
CA ASP A 13 2.14 -5.49 -4.47
C ASP A 13 1.28 -4.26 -4.82
N VAL A 14 -0.02 -4.48 -4.99
CA VAL A 14 -0.95 -3.41 -5.34
C VAL A 14 -1.02 -2.33 -4.27
N ASN A 15 -0.99 -2.72 -2.99
CA ASN A 15 -1.10 -1.75 -1.89
C ASN A 15 0.13 -0.84 -1.81
N ALA A 16 1.33 -1.39 -2.02
CA ALA A 16 2.56 -0.58 -2.06
C ALA A 16 2.56 0.44 -3.22
N LEU A 17 1.93 0.13 -4.36
CA LEU A 17 1.74 1.08 -5.45
C LEU A 17 0.67 2.13 -5.12
N LEU A 18 -0.42 1.73 -4.46
CA LEU A 18 -1.50 2.62 -4.06
C LEU A 18 -1.09 3.55 -2.91
N ASP A 19 -0.13 3.15 -2.06
CA ASP A 19 0.41 4.01 -1.00
C ASP A 19 0.99 5.31 -1.53
N LEU A 20 1.48 5.33 -2.78
CA LEU A 20 1.97 6.56 -3.42
C LEU A 20 0.88 7.62 -3.64
N PHE A 21 -0.40 7.25 -3.54
CA PHE A 21 -1.53 8.19 -3.57
C PHE A 21 -2.05 8.56 -2.17
N ARG A 22 -1.49 7.94 -1.11
CA ARG A 22 -1.86 8.15 0.30
C ARG A 22 -0.91 9.07 1.03
N ILE A 23 0.27 9.33 0.47
CA ILE A 23 1.31 10.20 1.01
C ILE A 23 1.35 11.52 0.25
N GLU A 24 2.03 12.53 0.80
CA GLU A 24 2.23 13.79 0.11
C GLU A 24 2.92 13.60 -1.25
N GLU A 25 2.56 14.44 -2.22
CA GLU A 25 3.07 14.37 -3.59
C GLU A 25 4.61 14.45 -3.66
N ASN A 26 5.22 15.28 -2.83
CA ASN A 26 6.69 15.40 -2.77
C ASN A 26 7.36 14.13 -2.25
N GLN A 27 6.71 13.44 -1.32
CA GLN A 27 7.18 12.16 -0.79
C GLN A 27 7.00 11.05 -1.83
N ALA A 28 5.86 11.00 -2.52
CA ALA A 28 5.64 10.09 -3.63
C ALA A 28 6.70 10.27 -4.73
N LYS A 29 7.04 11.51 -5.08
CA LYS A 29 8.13 11.83 -6.02
C LYS A 29 9.50 11.34 -5.51
N THR A 30 9.75 11.43 -4.20
CA THR A 30 10.99 10.92 -3.58
C THR A 30 11.07 9.40 -3.69
N VAL A 31 9.99 8.68 -3.39
CA VAL A 31 9.92 7.22 -3.58
C VAL A 31 10.16 6.87 -5.05
N LEU A 32 9.46 7.52 -5.98
CA LEU A 32 9.64 7.30 -7.42
C LEU A 32 11.07 7.55 -7.90
N LYS A 33 11.74 8.57 -7.35
CA LYS A 33 13.15 8.85 -7.66
C LYS A 33 14.06 7.68 -7.24
N VAL A 34 13.81 7.10 -6.06
CA VAL A 34 14.56 5.91 -5.60
C VAL A 34 14.26 4.71 -6.52
N LEU A 35 13.00 4.50 -6.91
CA LEU A 35 12.63 3.39 -7.81
C LEU A 35 13.22 3.54 -9.21
N LYS A 36 13.49 4.78 -9.65
CA LYS A 36 14.14 5.09 -10.93
C LYS A 36 15.66 4.92 -10.90
N ASP A 37 16.28 4.77 -9.70
CA ASP A 37 17.71 4.51 -9.60
C ASP A 37 18.10 3.20 -10.31
N ASP A 38 19.22 3.21 -11.02
CA ASP A 38 19.68 2.06 -11.82
C ASP A 38 19.85 0.77 -11.01
N LYS A 39 20.22 0.88 -9.73
CA LYS A 39 20.34 -0.26 -8.81
C LYS A 39 18.98 -0.91 -8.50
N ILE A 40 17.87 -0.21 -8.74
CA ILE A 40 16.50 -0.67 -8.45
C ILE A 40 15.75 -0.93 -9.75
N SER A 41 15.68 0.07 -10.63
CA SER A 41 14.79 0.10 -11.81
C SER A 41 14.95 -1.10 -12.72
N LYS A 42 16.18 -1.60 -12.91
CA LYS A 42 16.49 -2.76 -13.77
C LYS A 42 16.01 -4.08 -13.21
N ARG A 43 15.65 -4.13 -11.93
CA ARG A 43 15.22 -5.33 -11.20
C ARG A 43 13.75 -5.32 -10.81
N LEU A 44 13.04 -4.26 -11.17
CA LEU A 44 11.62 -4.14 -10.95
C LEU A 44 10.83 -5.08 -11.88
N TRP A 45 9.84 -5.72 -11.32
CA TRP A 45 8.83 -6.48 -12.04
C TRP A 45 7.55 -6.54 -11.22
N ILE A 46 6.40 -6.59 -11.86
CA ILE A 46 5.12 -6.81 -11.21
C ILE A 46 4.32 -7.91 -11.89
N PRO A 47 3.60 -8.75 -11.14
CA PRO A 47 2.60 -9.66 -11.66
C PRO A 47 1.56 -8.92 -12.51
N TYR A 48 1.00 -9.58 -13.51
CA TYR A 48 -0.10 -9.01 -14.31
C TYR A 48 -1.29 -8.61 -13.42
N ASP A 49 -1.65 -9.46 -12.45
CA ASP A 49 -2.78 -9.20 -11.56
C ASP A 49 -2.55 -8.03 -10.60
N VAL A 50 -1.30 -7.72 -10.26
CA VAL A 50 -0.97 -6.46 -9.56
C VAL A 50 -1.28 -5.25 -10.44
N ALA A 51 -0.84 -5.25 -11.71
CA ALA A 51 -1.11 -4.16 -12.64
C ALA A 51 -2.62 -4.00 -12.88
N TRP A 52 -3.34 -5.12 -13.08
CA TRP A 52 -4.78 -5.13 -13.27
C TRP A 52 -5.54 -4.56 -12.07
N LEU A 53 -5.21 -5.00 -10.84
CA LEU A 53 -5.82 -4.49 -9.61
C LEU A 53 -5.48 -3.01 -9.38
N TYR A 54 -4.24 -2.61 -9.63
CA TYR A 54 -3.85 -1.21 -9.54
C TYR A 54 -4.73 -0.32 -10.41
N HIS A 55 -4.93 -0.67 -11.68
CA HIS A 55 -5.80 0.09 -12.57
C HIS A 55 -7.26 0.09 -12.12
N LYS A 56 -7.75 -1.02 -11.57
CA LYS A 56 -9.12 -1.14 -11.04
C LYS A 56 -9.33 -0.28 -9.78
N GLN A 57 -8.33 -0.16 -8.91
CA GLN A 57 -8.48 0.42 -7.58
C GLN A 57 -7.95 1.87 -7.46
N MET A 58 -7.02 2.29 -8.32
CA MET A 58 -6.33 3.57 -8.20
C MET A 58 -7.29 4.76 -8.13
N ASN A 59 -8.27 4.86 -9.03
CA ASN A 59 -9.23 5.96 -9.01
C ASN A 59 -10.11 5.93 -7.75
N THR A 60 -10.49 4.73 -7.29
CA THR A 60 -11.23 4.55 -6.04
C THR A 60 -10.40 5.01 -4.84
N GLU A 61 -9.10 4.71 -4.84
CA GLU A 61 -8.19 5.15 -3.77
C GLU A 61 -8.11 6.69 -3.70
N ILE A 62 -7.93 7.37 -4.84
CA ILE A 62 -7.91 8.84 -4.88
C ILE A 62 -9.26 9.41 -4.42
N MET A 63 -10.38 8.80 -4.83
CA MET A 63 -11.71 9.21 -4.37
C MET A 63 -11.87 9.03 -2.86
N ASN A 64 -11.33 7.97 -2.28
CA ASN A 64 -11.34 7.77 -0.83
C ASN A 64 -10.56 8.87 -0.11
N GLN A 65 -9.39 9.28 -0.64
CA GLN A 65 -8.64 10.42 -0.06
C GLN A 65 -9.45 11.73 -0.15
N ILE A 66 -10.13 11.99 -1.25
CA ILE A 66 -11.05 13.15 -1.39
C ILE A 66 -12.17 13.09 -0.34
N ASN A 67 -12.76 11.91 -0.12
CA ASN A 67 -13.80 11.72 0.88
C ASN A 67 -13.27 11.93 2.30
N ASN A 68 -12.05 11.50 2.61
CA ASN A 68 -11.40 11.77 3.89
C ASN A 68 -11.24 13.27 4.14
N VAL A 69 -10.80 14.03 3.12
CA VAL A 69 -10.73 15.49 3.21
C VAL A 69 -12.11 16.12 3.43
N ASN A 70 -13.13 15.69 2.70
CA ASN A 70 -14.51 16.16 2.90
C ASN A 70 -15.03 15.88 4.32
N SER A 71 -14.74 14.70 4.85
CA SER A 71 -15.10 14.33 6.23
C SER A 71 -14.39 15.21 7.25
N ALA A 72 -13.09 15.45 7.08
CA ALA A 72 -12.33 16.36 7.94
C ALA A 72 -12.93 17.79 7.95
N LEU A 73 -13.26 18.33 6.77
CA LEU A 73 -13.92 19.63 6.62
C LEU A 73 -15.28 19.65 7.34
N SER A 74 -16.07 18.59 7.22
CA SER A 74 -17.37 18.46 7.90
C SER A 74 -17.21 18.45 9.42
N TYR A 75 -16.23 17.68 9.94
CA TYR A 75 -15.96 17.63 11.39
C TYR A 75 -15.44 18.97 11.94
N LEU A 76 -14.56 19.66 11.22
CA LEU A 76 -14.08 21.00 11.59
C LEU A 76 -15.24 21.98 11.69
N LYS A 77 -16.15 21.98 10.71
CA LYS A 77 -17.35 22.82 10.72
C LYS A 77 -18.24 22.49 11.90
N SER A 78 -18.54 21.22 12.12
CA SER A 78 -19.39 20.76 13.23
C SER A 78 -18.78 21.12 14.59
N CYS A 79 -17.48 20.94 14.76
CA CYS A 79 -16.75 21.32 15.96
C CYS A 79 -16.86 22.84 16.22
N LYS A 80 -16.62 23.67 15.18
CA LYS A 80 -16.79 25.12 15.26
C LYS A 80 -18.21 25.49 15.68
N ASP A 81 -19.24 24.93 15.04
CA ASP A 81 -20.65 25.27 15.29
C ASP A 81 -21.06 24.93 16.74
N ILE A 82 -20.63 23.77 17.27
CA ILE A 82 -20.89 23.34 18.64
C ILE A 82 -20.20 24.28 19.65
N ILE A 83 -18.92 24.54 19.48
CA ILE A 83 -18.10 25.30 20.42
C ILE A 83 -18.42 26.81 20.35
N SER A 84 -18.84 27.32 19.20
CA SER A 84 -19.20 28.72 19.02
C SER A 84 -20.59 29.06 19.54
N ASN A 85 -21.41 28.08 19.92
CA ASN A 85 -22.75 28.30 20.42
C ASN A 85 -22.73 28.94 21.82
N SER A 86 -23.17 30.19 21.90
CA SER A 86 -23.20 30.97 23.17
C SER A 86 -24.27 30.53 24.18
N LYS A 87 -25.16 29.60 23.80
CA LYS A 87 -26.24 29.08 24.64
C LYS A 87 -26.00 27.64 25.10
N SER A 88 -24.83 27.09 24.85
CA SER A 88 -24.50 25.68 25.13
C SER A 88 -23.08 25.51 25.66
N TYR A 89 -22.88 24.55 26.57
CA TYR A 89 -21.53 24.16 27.02
C TYR A 89 -20.78 23.43 25.89
N PRO A 90 -19.43 23.59 25.88
CA PRO A 90 -18.58 24.44 26.74
C PRO A 90 -18.62 25.91 26.32
N PHE A 91 -18.66 26.82 27.31
CA PHE A 91 -18.56 28.26 27.04
C PHE A 91 -17.10 28.67 26.90
N LEU A 92 -16.67 28.96 25.68
CA LEU A 92 -15.31 29.43 25.45
C LEU A 92 -15.17 30.93 25.71
N PRO A 93 -14.07 31.37 26.36
CA PRO A 93 -13.67 32.77 26.40
C PRO A 93 -13.50 33.31 24.97
N THR A 94 -13.73 34.62 24.79
CA THR A 94 -13.73 35.27 23.48
C THR A 94 -12.40 35.07 22.74
N ASP A 95 -11.26 35.18 23.45
CA ASP A 95 -9.93 34.99 22.87
C ASP A 95 -9.75 33.56 22.30
N LYS A 96 -10.27 32.57 23.00
CA LYS A 96 -10.22 31.15 22.53
C LYS A 96 -11.12 30.93 21.33
N LYS A 97 -12.30 31.55 21.33
CA LYS A 97 -13.25 31.48 20.22
C LYS A 97 -12.63 32.08 18.94
N THR A 98 -12.05 33.28 19.02
CA THR A 98 -11.40 33.93 17.88
C THR A 98 -10.24 33.08 17.33
N ARG A 99 -9.42 32.50 18.22
CA ARG A 99 -8.32 31.61 17.80
C ARG A 99 -8.82 30.36 17.10
N LEU A 100 -9.89 29.74 17.63
CA LEU A 100 -10.52 28.58 16.98
C LEU A 100 -11.04 28.93 15.59
N GLU A 101 -11.75 30.05 15.48
CA GLU A 101 -12.30 30.49 14.19
C GLU A 101 -11.20 30.76 13.15
N ALA A 102 -10.10 31.37 13.54
CA ALA A 102 -8.95 31.61 12.67
C ALA A 102 -8.31 30.27 12.23
N LEU A 103 -8.09 29.36 13.18
CA LEU A 103 -7.52 28.04 12.87
C LEU A 103 -8.43 27.22 11.94
N VAL A 104 -9.73 27.22 12.18
CA VAL A 104 -10.69 26.52 11.31
C VAL A 104 -10.68 27.11 9.90
N LEU A 105 -10.56 28.41 9.75
CA LEU A 105 -10.44 29.06 8.44
C LEU A 105 -9.17 28.59 7.71
N GLU A 106 -8.02 28.67 8.37
CA GLU A 106 -6.72 28.21 7.84
C GLU A 106 -6.78 26.74 7.40
N LEU A 107 -7.31 25.84 8.25
CA LEU A 107 -7.44 24.42 7.93
C LEU A 107 -8.43 24.18 6.77
N ASN A 108 -9.51 24.96 6.66
CA ASN A 108 -10.43 24.85 5.52
C ASN A 108 -9.74 25.22 4.20
N GLU A 109 -8.94 26.30 4.18
CA GLU A 109 -8.18 26.71 3.00
C GLU A 109 -7.15 25.64 2.62
N PHE A 110 -6.39 25.12 3.60
CA PHE A 110 -5.44 24.06 3.40
C PHE A 110 -6.11 22.79 2.84
N CYS A 111 -7.15 22.27 3.49
CA CYS A 111 -7.88 21.09 3.05
C CYS A 111 -8.48 21.26 1.65
N SER A 112 -8.99 22.47 1.33
CA SER A 112 -9.53 22.77 0.01
C SER A 112 -8.44 22.70 -1.07
N SER A 113 -7.25 23.26 -0.79
CA SER A 113 -6.11 23.16 -1.70
C SER A 113 -5.65 21.70 -1.93
N GLN A 114 -5.58 20.89 -0.87
CA GLN A 114 -5.25 19.47 -0.96
C GLN A 114 -6.29 18.69 -1.79
N LYS A 115 -7.57 19.02 -1.63
CA LYS A 115 -8.64 18.41 -2.43
C LYS A 115 -8.48 18.73 -3.92
N GLU A 116 -8.10 19.94 -4.29
CA GLU A 116 -7.83 20.30 -5.69
C GLU A 116 -6.66 19.52 -6.27
N VAL A 117 -5.59 19.31 -5.49
CA VAL A 117 -4.46 18.45 -5.88
C VAL A 117 -4.95 17.03 -6.18
N LEU A 118 -5.76 16.44 -5.29
CA LEU A 118 -6.32 15.09 -5.48
C LEU A 118 -7.24 15.01 -6.71
N ILE A 119 -8.09 16.02 -6.94
CA ILE A 119 -8.94 16.08 -8.14
C ILE A 119 -8.08 16.16 -9.42
N ASN A 120 -7.00 16.91 -9.39
CA ASN A 120 -6.07 16.97 -10.52
C ASN A 120 -5.36 15.64 -10.74
N GLN A 121 -5.03 14.88 -9.69
CA GLN A 121 -4.47 13.53 -9.82
C GLN A 121 -5.42 12.54 -10.51
N LEU A 122 -6.73 12.69 -10.40
CA LEU A 122 -7.69 11.89 -11.18
C LEU A 122 -7.58 12.16 -12.68
N LYS A 123 -7.30 13.41 -13.07
CA LYS A 123 -7.23 13.85 -14.47
C LYS A 123 -5.84 13.62 -15.07
N THR A 124 -4.82 14.10 -14.38
CA THR A 124 -3.42 14.15 -14.86
C THR A 124 -2.46 13.84 -13.71
N SER A 125 -2.29 12.55 -13.38
CA SER A 125 -1.39 12.15 -12.31
C SER A 125 0.03 11.95 -12.82
N THR A 126 0.98 12.72 -12.29
CA THR A 126 2.43 12.51 -12.50
C THR A 126 2.87 11.17 -11.93
N VAL A 127 2.35 10.77 -10.75
CA VAL A 127 2.61 9.46 -10.13
C VAL A 127 2.19 8.33 -11.05
N LYS A 128 0.99 8.40 -11.63
CA LYS A 128 0.49 7.40 -12.59
C LYS A 128 1.38 7.31 -13.82
N ALA A 129 1.75 8.44 -14.41
CA ALA A 129 2.63 8.48 -15.59
C ALA A 129 4.01 7.91 -15.27
N ASP A 130 4.60 8.27 -14.15
CA ASP A 130 5.89 7.78 -13.67
C ASP A 130 5.88 6.27 -13.41
N LEU A 131 4.84 5.75 -12.76
CA LEU A 131 4.68 4.31 -12.56
C LEU A 131 4.50 3.58 -13.90
N GLY A 132 3.71 4.14 -14.82
CA GLY A 132 3.54 3.59 -16.16
C GLY A 132 4.86 3.47 -16.91
N MET A 133 5.71 4.50 -16.89
CA MET A 133 7.03 4.47 -17.49
C MET A 133 7.98 3.51 -16.78
N LEU A 134 7.94 3.46 -15.45
CA LEU A 134 8.83 2.64 -14.64
C LEU A 134 8.58 1.14 -14.85
N PHE A 135 7.32 0.73 -15.00
CA PHE A 135 6.90 -0.66 -15.18
C PHE A 135 6.62 -1.02 -16.65
N HIS A 136 6.83 -0.11 -17.60
CA HIS A 136 6.75 -0.45 -19.02
C HIS A 136 7.66 -1.64 -19.31
N ASP A 137 7.17 -2.64 -20.01
CA ASP A 137 7.88 -3.92 -20.31
C ASP A 137 8.30 -4.78 -19.09
N LYS A 138 7.82 -4.45 -17.88
CA LYS A 138 8.13 -5.16 -16.63
C LYS A 138 6.89 -5.78 -15.97
N ILE A 139 5.82 -5.97 -16.73
CA ILE A 139 4.57 -6.58 -16.27
C ILE A 139 4.56 -8.05 -16.71
N GLY A 140 4.13 -8.92 -15.80
CA GLY A 140 3.92 -10.33 -16.09
C GLY A 140 2.81 -10.60 -17.10
N ILE A 141 2.66 -11.87 -17.49
CA ILE A 141 1.61 -12.30 -18.42
C ILE A 141 0.39 -12.75 -17.61
N SER A 142 -0.81 -12.43 -18.12
CA SER A 142 -2.07 -12.92 -17.54
C SER A 142 -2.18 -14.43 -17.68
N TYR A 143 -2.77 -15.07 -16.68
CA TYR A 143 -3.24 -16.44 -16.84
C TYR A 143 -4.45 -16.48 -17.80
N THR A 144 -4.59 -17.61 -18.50
CA THR A 144 -5.79 -17.94 -19.26
C THR A 144 -6.95 -18.27 -18.30
N GLU A 145 -8.19 -18.23 -18.80
CA GLU A 145 -9.36 -18.60 -17.99
C GLU A 145 -9.26 -20.02 -17.44
N ALA A 146 -8.73 -20.98 -18.22
CA ALA A 146 -8.55 -22.37 -17.78
C ALA A 146 -7.52 -22.49 -16.64
N GLU A 147 -6.43 -21.69 -16.68
CA GLU A 147 -5.46 -21.63 -15.59
C GLU A 147 -6.05 -20.96 -14.34
N LEU A 148 -6.83 -19.88 -14.50
CA LEU A 148 -7.53 -19.24 -13.40
C LEU A 148 -8.51 -20.17 -12.71
N GLU A 149 -9.31 -20.94 -13.46
CA GLU A 149 -10.22 -21.94 -12.90
C GLU A 149 -9.49 -23.01 -12.06
N ASN A 150 -8.31 -23.44 -12.49
CA ASN A 150 -7.49 -24.36 -11.71
C ASN A 150 -6.96 -23.72 -10.43
N ILE A 151 -6.57 -22.43 -10.49
CA ILE A 151 -6.11 -21.67 -9.32
C ILE A 151 -7.27 -21.46 -8.34
N TYR A 152 -8.50 -21.20 -8.81
CA TYR A 152 -9.67 -21.07 -7.95
C TYR A 152 -9.98 -22.38 -7.19
N LYS A 153 -9.94 -23.53 -7.87
CA LYS A 153 -10.11 -24.85 -7.24
C LYS A 153 -9.02 -25.14 -6.20
N GLU A 154 -7.76 -24.80 -6.52
CA GLU A 154 -6.66 -24.88 -5.54
C GLU A 154 -6.90 -23.92 -4.38
N GLY A 155 -7.39 -22.72 -4.67
CA GLY A 155 -7.73 -21.70 -3.66
C GLY A 155 -8.74 -22.20 -2.64
N ASP A 156 -9.83 -22.82 -3.07
CA ASP A 156 -10.81 -23.41 -2.16
C ASP A 156 -10.19 -24.47 -1.24
N GLN A 157 -9.32 -25.32 -1.77
CA GLN A 157 -8.61 -26.33 -0.97
C GLN A 157 -7.60 -25.70 0.01
N ARG A 158 -6.88 -24.66 -0.41
CA ARG A 158 -5.92 -23.95 0.46
C ARG A 158 -6.65 -23.21 1.58
N PHE A 159 -7.70 -22.48 1.26
CA PHE A 159 -8.44 -21.65 2.21
C PHE A 159 -9.16 -22.47 3.27
N SER A 160 -9.73 -23.64 2.90
CA SER A 160 -10.34 -24.58 3.86
C SER A 160 -9.33 -25.14 4.87
N LYS A 161 -8.03 -25.15 4.52
CA LYS A 161 -6.93 -25.62 5.38
C LYS A 161 -6.08 -24.49 5.96
N LEU A 162 -6.49 -23.24 5.78
CA LEU A 162 -5.75 -22.04 6.18
C LEU A 162 -4.31 -22.00 5.64
N VAL A 163 -4.11 -22.48 4.40
CA VAL A 163 -2.80 -22.42 3.73
C VAL A 163 -2.61 -21.06 3.05
N PRO A 164 -1.60 -20.27 3.43
CA PRO A 164 -1.35 -18.94 2.87
C PRO A 164 -0.89 -18.99 1.41
N PRO A 165 -1.04 -17.86 0.65
CA PRO A 165 -1.72 -16.64 1.03
C PRO A 165 -3.20 -16.63 0.65
N GLY A 166 -3.95 -15.63 1.14
CA GLY A 166 -5.28 -15.27 0.64
C GLY A 166 -6.46 -15.95 1.35
N TYR A 167 -6.22 -16.73 2.40
CA TYR A 167 -7.28 -17.47 3.10
C TYR A 167 -8.18 -16.60 4.02
N MET A 168 -7.89 -15.32 4.14
CA MET A 168 -8.75 -14.42 4.92
C MET A 168 -10.13 -14.29 4.28
N PRO A 169 -11.21 -14.32 5.08
CA PRO A 169 -12.57 -14.24 4.55
C PRO A 169 -12.75 -12.99 3.68
N CYS A 170 -13.31 -13.20 2.49
CA CYS A 170 -13.65 -12.14 1.57
C CYS A 170 -15.04 -12.45 0.98
N GLU A 171 -16.04 -11.65 1.36
CA GLU A 171 -17.43 -11.79 0.87
C GLU A 171 -17.62 -11.18 -0.54
N ILE A 172 -16.69 -11.44 -1.44
CA ILE A 172 -16.74 -10.90 -2.80
C ILE A 172 -17.12 -12.03 -3.76
N SER A 173 -18.15 -11.80 -4.58
CA SER A 173 -18.64 -12.76 -5.58
C SER A 173 -17.71 -12.93 -6.78
N ASP A 174 -16.85 -11.94 -7.07
CA ASP A 174 -15.84 -12.00 -8.15
C ASP A 174 -14.70 -12.92 -7.73
N SER A 175 -14.62 -14.10 -8.35
CA SER A 175 -13.60 -15.11 -8.06
C SER A 175 -12.18 -14.58 -8.24
N ARG A 176 -11.92 -13.75 -9.26
CA ARG A 176 -10.60 -13.20 -9.48
C ARG A 176 -10.17 -12.29 -8.33
N ILE A 177 -11.10 -11.54 -7.75
CA ILE A 177 -10.83 -10.72 -6.57
C ILE A 177 -10.70 -11.59 -5.31
N LYS A 178 -11.55 -12.59 -5.15
CA LYS A 178 -11.49 -13.53 -4.02
C LYS A 178 -10.13 -14.22 -3.90
N TYR A 179 -9.58 -14.67 -5.03
CA TYR A 179 -8.32 -15.42 -5.09
C TYR A 179 -7.11 -14.60 -5.54
N HIS A 180 -7.22 -13.26 -5.60
CA HIS A 180 -6.16 -12.41 -6.15
C HIS A 180 -4.79 -12.61 -5.47
N ASP A 181 -4.75 -12.79 -4.16
CA ASP A 181 -3.51 -13.03 -3.42
C ASP A 181 -2.82 -14.33 -3.88
N LEU A 182 -3.60 -15.39 -4.08
CA LEU A 182 -3.08 -16.65 -4.58
C LEU A 182 -2.63 -16.55 -6.04
N ILE A 183 -3.38 -15.83 -6.88
CA ILE A 183 -3.01 -15.59 -8.28
C ILE A 183 -1.67 -14.86 -8.35
N ILE A 184 -1.53 -13.76 -7.62
CA ILE A 184 -0.28 -12.98 -7.52
C ILE A 184 0.88 -13.87 -7.04
N TRP A 185 0.65 -14.67 -6.00
CA TRP A 185 1.66 -15.59 -5.48
C TRP A 185 2.12 -16.60 -6.53
N LYS A 186 1.18 -17.18 -7.28
CA LYS A 186 1.50 -18.12 -8.37
C LYS A 186 2.31 -17.45 -9.50
N GLN A 187 1.98 -16.21 -9.87
CA GLN A 187 2.74 -15.45 -10.85
C GLN A 187 4.17 -15.17 -10.37
N ILE A 188 4.34 -14.83 -9.08
CA ILE A 188 5.66 -14.62 -8.47
C ILE A 188 6.48 -15.91 -8.50
N LEU A 189 5.90 -17.05 -8.11
CA LEU A 189 6.57 -18.36 -8.13
C LEU A 189 7.01 -18.74 -9.55
N ALA A 190 6.12 -18.60 -10.53
CA ALA A 190 6.41 -18.92 -11.93
C ALA A 190 7.54 -18.04 -12.48
N TYR A 191 7.50 -16.74 -12.21
CA TYR A 191 8.52 -15.82 -12.68
C TYR A 191 9.88 -16.07 -12.03
N ALA A 192 9.91 -16.29 -10.71
CA ALA A 192 11.14 -16.60 -9.98
C ALA A 192 11.79 -17.91 -10.49
N GLY A 193 10.98 -18.93 -10.73
CA GLY A 193 11.43 -20.19 -11.30
C GLY A 193 12.03 -20.03 -12.71
N THR A 194 11.36 -19.27 -13.58
CA THR A 194 11.84 -19.01 -14.94
C THR A 194 13.13 -18.16 -14.97
N LYS A 195 13.20 -17.14 -14.11
CA LYS A 195 14.37 -16.24 -14.05
C LYS A 195 15.51 -16.77 -13.20
N HIS A 196 15.28 -17.82 -12.42
CA HIS A 196 16.25 -18.35 -11.45
C HIS A 196 16.81 -17.27 -10.50
N LYS A 197 15.94 -16.38 -9.99
CA LYS A 197 16.30 -15.25 -9.13
C LYS A 197 15.56 -15.28 -7.80
N ASP A 198 16.22 -14.75 -6.78
CA ASP A 198 15.60 -14.44 -5.50
C ASP A 198 14.54 -13.34 -5.67
N ILE A 199 13.56 -13.28 -4.77
CA ILE A 199 12.49 -12.27 -4.81
C ILE A 199 12.47 -11.45 -3.52
N ILE A 200 12.30 -10.15 -3.68
CA ILE A 200 11.89 -9.21 -2.64
C ILE A 200 10.49 -8.71 -2.99
N LEU A 201 9.50 -9.03 -2.16
CA LEU A 201 8.18 -8.44 -2.25
C LEU A 201 8.13 -7.17 -1.40
N VAL A 202 7.70 -6.05 -1.98
CA VAL A 202 7.41 -4.81 -1.26
C VAL A 202 5.90 -4.70 -1.11
N SER A 203 5.41 -4.75 0.12
CA SER A 203 3.98 -4.72 0.43
C SER A 203 3.60 -3.42 1.14
N GLY A 204 2.46 -2.84 0.77
CA GLY A 204 1.89 -1.67 1.44
C GLY A 204 0.95 -2.04 2.59
N LYS A 205 0.53 -3.30 2.71
CA LYS A 205 -0.43 -3.74 3.72
C LYS A 205 0.04 -5.01 4.41
N ILE A 206 0.00 -4.99 5.74
CA ILE A 206 0.27 -6.16 6.55
C ILE A 206 -1.00 -7.02 6.63
N LYS A 207 -0.97 -8.21 6.02
CA LYS A 207 -2.03 -9.22 6.11
C LYS A 207 -1.53 -10.40 6.93
N ILE A 208 -2.30 -10.88 7.89
CA ILE A 208 -1.91 -11.98 8.79
C ILE A 208 -1.73 -13.33 8.08
N ASP A 209 -2.30 -13.48 6.90
CA ASP A 209 -2.13 -14.65 6.02
C ASP A 209 -0.88 -14.58 5.12
N TRP A 210 -0.18 -13.44 5.10
CA TRP A 210 1.12 -13.27 4.45
C TRP A 210 2.26 -13.19 5.46
N TYR A 211 1.98 -12.68 6.69
CA TYR A 211 2.99 -12.31 7.65
C TYR A 211 2.68 -12.80 9.05
N TYR A 212 3.74 -13.05 9.82
CA TYR A 212 3.68 -13.04 11.27
C TYR A 212 3.93 -11.62 11.76
N VAL A 213 3.02 -11.15 12.61
CA VAL A 213 3.18 -9.85 13.29
C VAL A 213 3.90 -10.11 14.61
N VAL A 214 5.13 -9.62 14.74
CA VAL A 214 5.92 -9.71 15.97
C VAL A 214 5.95 -8.32 16.61
N LYS A 215 5.28 -8.16 17.76
CA LYS A 215 5.27 -6.95 18.58
C LYS A 215 5.46 -5.67 17.77
N ASP A 216 4.38 -5.15 17.27
CA ASP A 216 4.19 -3.80 16.70
C ASP A 216 5.15 -3.30 15.60
N GLU A 217 6.27 -3.96 15.31
CA GLU A 217 7.26 -3.43 14.37
C GLU A 217 7.90 -4.43 13.38
N GLU A 218 7.92 -5.74 13.63
CA GLU A 218 8.57 -6.68 12.71
C GLU A 218 7.58 -7.60 12.02
N VAL A 219 7.42 -7.38 10.74
CA VAL A 219 6.66 -8.23 9.85
C VAL A 219 7.62 -9.22 9.21
N VAL A 220 7.42 -10.49 9.50
CA VAL A 220 8.20 -11.59 8.91
C VAL A 220 7.26 -12.40 8.01
N PRO A 221 7.64 -12.72 6.77
CA PRO A 221 6.84 -13.59 5.92
C PRO A 221 6.52 -14.92 6.60
N ARG A 222 5.34 -15.46 6.35
CA ARG A 222 4.97 -16.77 6.88
C ARG A 222 5.93 -17.84 6.42
N GLN A 223 6.32 -18.73 7.33
CA GLN A 223 7.27 -19.80 7.06
C GLN A 223 6.77 -20.75 5.95
N GLU A 224 5.46 -20.96 5.89
CA GLU A 224 4.82 -21.77 4.86
C GLU A 224 5.08 -21.21 3.45
N MET A 225 5.04 -19.88 3.29
CA MET A 225 5.33 -19.20 2.03
C MET A 225 6.82 -19.30 1.67
N ILE A 226 7.71 -19.10 2.66
CA ILE A 226 9.16 -19.25 2.46
C ILE A 226 9.48 -20.67 2.01
N ASN A 227 8.91 -21.68 2.67
CA ASN A 227 9.12 -23.09 2.35
C ASN A 227 8.56 -23.45 0.96
N GLU A 228 7.33 -23.00 0.63
CA GLU A 228 6.75 -23.20 -0.69
C GLU A 228 7.61 -22.56 -1.78
N PHE A 229 8.05 -21.33 -1.56
CA PHE A 229 8.90 -20.62 -2.52
C PHE A 229 10.21 -21.36 -2.75
N MET A 230 10.92 -21.73 -1.69
CA MET A 230 12.19 -22.44 -1.78
C MET A 230 12.03 -23.81 -2.44
N SER A 231 11.00 -24.56 -2.07
CA SER A 231 10.75 -25.91 -2.63
C SER A 231 10.43 -25.87 -4.13
N LYS A 232 9.71 -24.84 -4.59
CA LYS A 232 9.30 -24.71 -6.00
C LYS A 232 10.33 -24.05 -6.90
N THR A 233 11.14 -23.14 -6.35
CA THR A 233 12.06 -22.32 -7.17
C THR A 233 13.53 -22.57 -6.88
N GLY A 234 13.88 -23.18 -5.74
CA GLY A 234 15.25 -23.29 -5.25
C GLY A 234 15.86 -21.93 -4.86
N LYS A 235 15.05 -20.88 -4.72
CA LYS A 235 15.47 -19.49 -4.48
C LYS A 235 14.91 -18.97 -3.15
N ARG A 236 15.39 -17.79 -2.75
CA ARG A 236 15.00 -17.14 -1.49
C ARG A 236 13.87 -16.13 -1.73
N TYR A 237 12.98 -16.04 -0.78
CA TYR A 237 11.89 -15.09 -0.72
C TYR A 237 12.03 -14.22 0.52
N TYR A 238 11.90 -12.91 0.31
CA TYR A 238 11.82 -11.92 1.38
C TYR A 238 10.69 -10.95 1.10
N SER A 239 10.14 -10.37 2.16
CA SER A 239 9.16 -9.30 2.03
C SER A 239 9.46 -8.16 3.00
N PHE A 240 9.23 -6.93 2.53
CA PHE A 240 9.41 -5.70 3.28
C PHE A 240 8.16 -4.83 3.16
N SER A 241 7.87 -4.05 4.19
CA SER A 241 7.01 -2.87 4.03
C SER A 241 7.69 -1.83 3.14
N LEU A 242 6.92 -0.90 2.57
CA LEU A 242 7.49 0.17 1.75
C LEU A 242 8.52 1.00 2.53
N SER A 243 8.22 1.34 3.80
CA SER A 243 9.16 2.06 4.68
C SER A 243 10.47 1.29 4.89
N LYS A 244 10.38 -0.01 5.21
CA LYS A 244 11.56 -0.87 5.41
C LYS A 244 12.36 -1.05 4.12
N PHE A 245 11.70 -1.15 2.98
CA PHE A 245 12.35 -1.20 1.67
C PHE A 245 13.13 0.10 1.38
N MET A 246 12.51 1.27 1.58
CA MET A 246 13.17 2.56 1.42
C MET A 246 14.38 2.71 2.34
N LYS A 247 14.23 2.29 3.61
CA LYS A 247 15.35 2.23 4.56
C LYS A 247 16.51 1.39 4.02
N LYS A 248 16.22 0.21 3.50
CA LYS A 248 17.23 -0.69 2.93
C LYS A 248 17.88 -0.12 1.66
N CYS A 249 17.13 0.59 0.83
CA CYS A 249 17.70 1.30 -0.32
C CYS A 249 18.74 2.35 0.12
N HIS A 250 18.43 3.10 1.18
CA HIS A 250 19.33 4.10 1.71
C HIS A 250 20.58 3.50 2.37
N GLU A 251 20.38 2.58 3.32
CA GLU A 251 21.46 2.03 4.18
C GLU A 251 22.34 0.99 3.46
N ASP A 252 21.71 0.07 2.72
CA ASP A 252 22.42 -1.09 2.15
C ASP A 252 22.84 -0.90 0.69
N LEU A 253 22.14 -0.05 -0.07
CA LEU A 253 22.42 0.23 -1.47
C LEU A 253 23.04 1.61 -1.70
N ASP A 254 23.24 2.40 -0.64
CA ASP A 254 23.82 3.75 -0.69
C ASP A 254 23.06 4.66 -1.68
N ILE A 255 21.71 4.58 -1.70
CA ILE A 255 20.87 5.45 -2.52
C ILE A 255 20.50 6.68 -1.68
N PRO A 256 20.85 7.91 -2.11
CA PRO A 256 20.52 9.10 -1.33
C PRO A 256 19.01 9.39 -1.37
N ILE A 257 18.42 9.58 -0.19
CA ILE A 257 17.01 9.93 -0.04
C ILE A 257 16.91 11.29 0.63
N GLN A 258 16.29 12.24 -0.07
CA GLN A 258 16.05 13.56 0.47
C GLN A 258 14.98 13.50 1.57
N ASN A 259 15.17 14.23 2.68
CA ASN A 259 14.27 14.23 3.84
C ASN A 259 13.97 12.82 4.36
N TYR A 260 14.99 11.96 4.40
CA TYR A 260 14.88 10.54 4.71
C TYR A 260 14.07 10.25 5.97
N GLU A 261 14.37 10.89 7.10
CA GLU A 261 13.68 10.65 8.38
C GLU A 261 12.18 10.97 8.29
N LEU A 262 11.84 12.09 7.62
CA LEU A 262 10.44 12.48 7.41
C LEU A 262 9.71 11.43 6.57
N LEU A 263 10.29 11.04 5.43
CA LEU A 263 9.70 10.02 4.56
C LEU A 263 9.46 8.69 5.30
N ILE A 264 10.45 8.23 6.07
CA ILE A 264 10.30 6.95 6.80
C ILE A 264 9.22 7.05 7.88
N ASN A 265 9.12 8.16 8.59
CA ASN A 265 8.09 8.36 9.60
C ASN A 265 6.69 8.39 8.98
N ASP A 266 6.50 9.11 7.90
CA ASP A 266 5.19 9.20 7.22
C ASP A 266 4.76 7.86 6.62
N LEU A 267 5.69 7.09 6.05
CA LEU A 267 5.40 5.74 5.58
C LEU A 267 5.06 4.77 6.73
N LYS A 268 5.64 4.93 7.92
CA LYS A 268 5.31 4.13 9.11
C LYS A 268 3.93 4.46 9.67
N GLU A 269 3.58 5.73 9.79
CA GLU A 269 2.27 6.16 10.29
C GLU A 269 1.13 5.65 9.42
N GLN A 270 1.28 5.65 8.11
CA GLN A 270 0.30 5.10 7.16
C GLN A 270 0.02 3.60 7.41
N ILE A 271 1.03 2.81 7.76
CA ILE A 271 0.89 1.39 8.09
C ILE A 271 0.08 1.18 9.37
N GLN A 272 0.30 1.99 10.42
CA GLN A 272 -0.45 1.91 11.68
C GLN A 272 -1.94 2.25 11.49
N PHE A 273 -2.27 3.30 10.74
CA PHE A 273 -3.67 3.68 10.47
C PHE A 273 -4.44 2.59 9.72
N ALA A 274 -3.83 1.93 8.76
CA ALA A 274 -4.48 0.87 8.00
C ALA A 274 -4.80 -0.36 8.88
N SER A 275 -3.97 -0.69 9.86
CA SER A 275 -4.22 -1.78 10.81
C SER A 275 -5.31 -1.44 11.82
N VAL A 276 -5.33 -0.23 12.37
CA VAL A 276 -6.33 0.25 13.34
C VAL A 276 -7.73 0.35 12.72
N GLN A 277 -7.85 0.82 11.48
CA GLN A 277 -9.15 0.86 10.80
C GLN A 277 -9.75 -0.53 10.54
N GLN A 278 -8.91 -1.57 10.35
CA GLN A 278 -9.39 -2.95 10.24
C GLN A 278 -9.90 -3.51 11.57
N ASP A 279 -9.27 -3.18 12.68
CA ASP A 279 -9.71 -3.62 14.02
C ASP A 279 -11.01 -2.90 14.43
N LEU A 280 -11.12 -1.59 14.20
CA LEU A 280 -12.35 -0.83 14.43
C LEU A 280 -13.53 -1.28 13.55
N SER A 281 -13.29 -1.75 12.33
CA SER A 281 -14.35 -2.30 11.48
C SER A 281 -14.79 -3.70 11.91
N ARG A 282 -13.97 -4.46 12.64
CA ARG A 282 -14.35 -5.75 13.24
C ARG A 282 -15.17 -5.59 14.52
N ASP A 283 -14.84 -4.62 15.38
CA ASP A 283 -15.56 -4.36 16.63
C ASP A 283 -16.97 -3.80 16.41
N ASN A 284 -17.26 -3.23 15.23
CA ASN A 284 -18.60 -2.77 14.85
C ASN A 284 -19.46 -3.85 14.17
N GLN A 285 -19.00 -5.11 14.07
CA GLN A 285 -19.73 -6.25 13.49
C GLN A 285 -20.10 -7.34 14.54
N ILE A 286 -19.94 -7.03 15.86
CA ILE A 286 -20.38 -7.91 16.96
C ILE A 286 -21.62 -7.26 17.62
#